data_77a5c0fa80cb04d58ed998f9b2e00f6b
#
_entry.id   77a5c0fa80cb04d58ed998f9b2e00f6b
#
_cell.length_a   1.000
_cell.length_b   1.000
_cell.length_c   1.000
_cell.angle_alpha   90.00
_cell.angle_beta   90.00
_cell.angle_gamma   90.00
#
_symmetry.space_group_name_H-M   'P 1'
#
loop_
_entity.id
_entity.type
_entity.pdbx_description
1 polymer ?
#
loop_
_entity_poly.entity_id
_entity_poly.type
_entity_poly.pdbx_seq_one_letter_code
_entity_poly.pdbx_strand_id
1 'polypeptide(L)'
;MTAGAMPPLALAPVMSDALARWLDSERATRDRSDHTIRAYQADLLAFLSFLGGHHGAPALPATLAELTQTDMRAFAAAERGRGLSARSLARRLSATRSFIRWMSDRHGFDASRALASRGPKYTRSLPRPLAPEQAQDLLDLAGITHPEAWIAARDTAVLTLLYGCGLRISEALALNGADWPLREALTIRGK
;
A
#
# COMPACT_ATOMS: atom_id res chain seq x y z
N MET A 1 -22.48 -12.10 18.92
CA MET A 1 -21.58 -11.22 19.67
C MET A 1 -21.00 -10.23 18.65
N THR A 2 -21.59 -9.07 18.57
CA THR A 2 -21.21 -7.97 17.67
C THR A 2 -19.88 -7.39 18.16
N ALA A 3 -18.83 -7.50 17.33
CA ALA A 3 -17.58 -6.82 17.57
C ALA A 3 -17.86 -5.31 17.52
N GLY A 4 -17.89 -4.68 18.69
CA GLY A 4 -18.07 -3.25 18.83
C GLY A 4 -16.98 -2.51 18.06
N ALA A 5 -17.37 -1.75 17.04
CA ALA A 5 -16.50 -0.80 16.39
C ALA A 5 -16.03 0.20 17.47
N MET A 6 -14.75 0.13 17.84
CA MET A 6 -14.16 1.20 18.67
C MET A 6 -14.36 2.54 17.95
N PRO A 7 -14.85 3.57 18.68
CA PRO A 7 -14.93 4.88 18.09
C PRO A 7 -13.54 5.32 17.59
N PRO A 8 -13.45 6.04 16.48
CA PRO A 8 -12.17 6.56 16.03
C PRO A 8 -11.58 7.44 17.14
N LEU A 9 -10.55 6.95 17.83
CA LEU A 9 -9.79 7.76 18.76
C LEU A 9 -9.26 8.96 17.96
N ALA A 10 -9.68 10.15 18.35
CA ALA A 10 -9.15 11.36 17.76
C ALA A 10 -7.63 11.36 17.97
N LEU A 11 -6.89 11.39 16.87
CA LEU A 11 -5.43 11.56 16.93
C LEU A 11 -5.11 12.86 17.65
N ALA A 12 -4.14 12.81 18.57
CA ALA A 12 -3.62 14.04 19.15
C ALA A 12 -3.10 14.95 18.01
N PRO A 13 -3.37 16.27 18.02
CA PRO A 13 -2.94 17.19 16.97
C PRO A 13 -1.46 17.07 16.62
N VAL A 14 -0.59 16.92 17.63
CA VAL A 14 0.86 16.75 17.46
C VAL A 14 1.21 15.49 16.65
N MET A 15 0.45 14.41 16.79
CA MET A 15 0.68 13.18 16.02
C MET A 15 0.10 13.28 14.62
N SER A 16 -0.99 14.01 14.44
CA SER A 16 -1.54 14.32 13.12
C SER A 16 -0.53 15.13 12.29
N ASP A 17 0.05 16.17 12.88
CA ASP A 17 1.10 16.98 12.25
C ASP A 17 2.36 16.17 11.95
N ALA A 18 2.79 15.33 12.89
CA ALA A 18 3.94 14.45 12.68
C ALA A 18 3.71 13.47 11.54
N LEU A 19 2.52 12.88 11.46
CA LEU A 19 2.13 12.00 10.36
C LEU A 19 2.17 12.72 9.01
N ALA A 20 1.58 13.92 8.92
CA ALA A 20 1.57 14.72 7.70
C ALA A 20 3.01 15.01 7.23
N ARG A 21 3.86 15.52 8.12
CA ARG A 21 5.28 15.83 7.81
C ARG A 21 6.08 14.60 7.38
N TRP A 22 5.82 13.45 7.99
CA TRP A 22 6.49 12.22 7.58
C TRP A 22 6.04 11.78 6.18
N LEU A 23 4.74 11.83 5.87
CA LEU A 23 4.22 11.51 4.53
C LEU A 23 4.80 12.44 3.47
N ASP A 24 4.93 13.73 3.77
CA ASP A 24 5.56 14.70 2.87
C ASP A 24 7.05 14.38 2.66
N SER A 25 7.76 13.96 3.71
CA SER A 25 9.15 13.55 3.59
C SER A 25 9.32 12.27 2.75
N GLU A 26 8.41 11.28 2.90
CA GLU A 26 8.42 10.06 2.07
C GLU A 26 8.14 10.37 0.59
N ARG A 27 7.27 11.36 0.32
CA ARG A 27 7.01 11.85 -1.04
C ARG A 27 8.22 12.55 -1.62
N ALA A 28 8.82 13.49 -0.89
CA ALA A 28 9.90 14.33 -1.37
C ALA A 28 11.24 13.58 -1.50
N THR A 29 11.57 12.69 -0.51
CA THR A 29 12.90 12.07 -0.43
C THR A 29 12.97 10.71 -1.14
N ARG A 30 11.84 10.01 -1.26
CA ARG A 30 11.80 8.65 -1.80
C ARG A 30 10.93 8.49 -3.03
N ASP A 31 10.44 9.60 -3.58
CA ASP A 31 9.58 9.64 -4.78
C ASP A 31 8.43 8.59 -4.72
N ARG A 32 7.75 8.55 -3.58
CA ARG A 32 6.66 7.61 -3.37
C ARG A 32 5.42 8.05 -4.13
N SER A 33 4.82 7.13 -4.88
CA SER A 33 3.56 7.40 -5.57
C SER A 33 2.45 7.75 -4.59
N ASP A 34 1.46 8.54 -5.03
CA ASP A 34 0.29 8.91 -4.22
C ASP A 34 -0.46 7.70 -3.68
N HIS A 35 -0.50 6.60 -4.44
CA HIS A 35 -1.08 5.35 -3.96
C HIS A 35 -0.31 4.78 -2.75
N THR A 36 1.02 4.84 -2.78
CA THR A 36 1.87 4.42 -1.65
C THR A 36 1.68 5.32 -0.45
N ILE A 37 1.61 6.64 -0.66
CA ILE A 37 1.37 7.62 0.41
C ILE A 37 0.03 7.39 1.08
N ARG A 38 -1.05 7.20 0.31
CA ARG A 38 -2.38 6.85 0.86
C ARG A 38 -2.36 5.54 1.65
N ALA A 39 -1.64 4.53 1.14
CA ALA A 39 -1.50 3.26 1.85
C ALA A 39 -0.74 3.42 3.17
N TYR A 40 0.33 4.19 3.19
CA TYR A 40 1.11 4.49 4.40
C TYR A 40 0.32 5.29 5.42
N GLN A 41 -0.45 6.27 4.96
CA GLN A 41 -1.36 7.03 5.83
C GLN A 41 -2.36 6.10 6.53
N ALA A 42 -3.04 5.23 5.78
CA ALA A 42 -3.98 4.27 6.35
C ALA A 42 -3.30 3.29 7.32
N ASP A 43 -2.07 2.85 7.01
CA ASP A 43 -1.31 1.96 7.87
C ASP A 43 -0.93 2.60 9.20
N LEU A 44 -0.51 3.88 9.18
CA LEU A 44 -0.14 4.59 10.40
C LEU A 44 -1.36 5.02 11.22
N LEU A 45 -2.46 5.40 10.59
CA LEU A 45 -3.71 5.64 11.29
C LEU A 45 -4.16 4.40 12.06
N ALA A 46 -4.07 3.21 11.45
CA ALA A 46 -4.39 1.96 12.12
C ALA A 46 -3.45 1.68 13.30
N PHE A 47 -2.15 1.98 13.15
CA PHE A 47 -1.16 1.80 14.23
C PHE A 47 -1.41 2.76 15.39
N LEU A 48 -1.58 4.05 15.13
CA LEU A 48 -1.81 5.06 16.16
C LEU A 48 -3.15 4.85 16.89
N SER A 49 -4.19 4.42 16.16
CA SER A 49 -5.47 4.03 16.75
C SER A 49 -5.33 2.80 17.66
N PHE A 50 -4.55 1.79 17.22
CA PHE A 50 -4.23 0.64 18.06
C PHE A 50 -3.54 1.06 19.36
N LEU A 51 -2.51 1.91 19.27
CA LEU A 51 -1.79 2.39 20.46
C LEU A 51 -2.72 3.13 21.42
N GLY A 52 -3.59 3.99 20.88
CA GLY A 52 -4.58 4.71 21.68
C GLY A 52 -5.49 3.76 22.47
N GLY A 53 -6.00 2.72 21.80
CA GLY A 53 -6.83 1.69 22.48
C GLY A 53 -6.02 0.80 23.42
N HIS A 54 -4.77 0.51 23.10
CA HIS A 54 -3.90 -0.37 23.90
C HIS A 54 -3.42 0.31 25.19
N HIS A 55 -3.15 1.60 25.16
CA HIS A 55 -2.69 2.39 26.30
C HIS A 55 -3.83 3.18 26.99
N GLY A 56 -5.04 3.18 26.43
CA GLY A 56 -6.20 3.89 26.98
C GLY A 56 -6.13 5.42 26.83
N ALA A 57 -5.20 5.95 26.06
CA ALA A 57 -4.99 7.38 25.83
C ALA A 57 -4.48 7.64 24.41
N PRO A 58 -4.74 8.81 23.80
CA PRO A 58 -4.21 9.16 22.49
C PRO A 58 -2.69 9.01 22.43
N ALA A 59 -2.18 8.40 21.36
CA ALA A 59 -0.74 8.25 21.17
C ALA A 59 -0.06 9.63 21.07
N LEU A 60 1.04 9.80 21.80
CA LEU A 60 1.89 10.98 21.82
C LEU A 60 3.33 10.60 21.40
N PRO A 61 4.22 11.56 21.09
CA PRO A 61 5.64 11.25 20.86
C PRO A 61 6.29 10.47 22.01
N ALA A 62 5.93 10.77 23.27
CA ALA A 62 6.38 10.02 24.44
C ALA A 62 5.93 8.56 24.42
N THR A 63 4.70 8.27 23.94
CA THR A 63 4.21 6.89 23.77
C THR A 63 5.09 6.11 22.80
N LEU A 64 5.58 6.76 21.74
CA LEU A 64 6.48 6.12 20.78
C LEU A 64 7.87 5.84 21.36
N ALA A 65 8.34 6.70 22.27
CA ALA A 65 9.62 6.51 22.97
C ALA A 65 9.60 5.29 23.91
N GLU A 66 8.45 4.98 24.48
CA GLU A 66 8.24 3.86 25.41
C GLU A 66 7.90 2.53 24.72
N LEU A 67 7.70 2.54 23.40
CA LEU A 67 7.31 1.35 22.64
C LEU A 67 8.31 0.20 22.82
N THR A 68 7.74 -0.97 23.02
CA THR A 68 8.50 -2.21 23.16
C THR A 68 8.28 -3.16 21.98
N GLN A 69 9.10 -4.20 21.92
CA GLN A 69 8.88 -5.30 20.97
C GLN A 69 7.51 -6.00 21.23
N THR A 70 7.06 -6.02 22.48
CA THR A 70 5.77 -6.62 22.86
C THR A 70 4.60 -5.86 22.25
N ASP A 71 4.62 -4.52 22.29
CA ASP A 71 3.58 -3.68 21.70
C ASP A 71 3.51 -3.87 20.17
N MET A 72 4.65 -3.95 19.52
CA MET A 72 4.73 -4.23 18.09
C MET A 72 4.20 -5.62 17.72
N ARG A 73 4.41 -6.62 18.59
CA ARG A 73 3.83 -7.97 18.41
C ARG A 73 2.34 -7.97 18.66
N ALA A 74 1.86 -7.27 19.69
CA ALA A 74 0.44 -7.11 19.99
C ALA A 74 -0.30 -6.44 18.82
N PHE A 75 0.29 -5.37 18.27
CA PHE A 75 -0.24 -4.73 17.05
C PHE A 75 -0.33 -5.72 15.88
N ALA A 76 0.73 -6.45 15.61
CA ALA A 76 0.75 -7.45 14.54
C ALA A 76 -0.28 -8.56 14.74
N ALA A 77 -0.52 -8.99 15.99
CA ALA A 77 -1.53 -9.99 16.32
C ALA A 77 -2.95 -9.44 16.14
N ALA A 78 -3.21 -8.20 16.57
CA ALA A 78 -4.49 -7.53 16.40
C ALA A 78 -4.86 -7.39 14.91
N GLU A 79 -3.90 -6.99 14.06
CA GLU A 79 -4.13 -6.84 12.63
C GLU A 79 -4.38 -8.19 11.92
N ARG A 80 -3.70 -9.26 12.34
CA ARG A 80 -4.02 -10.62 11.88
C ARG A 80 -5.42 -11.05 12.29
N GLY A 81 -5.82 -10.77 13.51
CA GLY A 81 -7.16 -11.05 14.01
C GLY A 81 -8.27 -10.32 13.23
N ARG A 82 -7.94 -9.17 12.62
CA ARG A 82 -8.80 -8.43 11.69
C ARG A 82 -8.80 -8.99 10.27
N GLY A 83 -8.08 -10.07 9.99
CA GLY A 83 -8.02 -10.71 8.68
C GLY A 83 -7.00 -10.10 7.72
N LEU A 84 -6.06 -9.25 8.20
CA LEU A 84 -5.06 -8.65 7.32
C LEU A 84 -4.10 -9.73 6.78
N SER A 85 -3.90 -9.74 5.45
CA SER A 85 -2.98 -10.70 4.81
C SER A 85 -1.53 -10.50 5.30
N ALA A 86 -0.73 -11.56 5.29
CA ALA A 86 0.67 -11.52 5.70
C ALA A 86 1.50 -10.47 4.91
N ARG A 87 1.21 -10.31 3.60
CA ARG A 87 1.85 -9.31 2.74
C ARG A 87 1.47 -7.88 3.16
N SER A 88 0.18 -7.64 3.40
CA SER A 88 -0.30 -6.32 3.84
C SER A 88 0.22 -5.98 5.24
N LEU A 89 0.27 -6.96 6.14
CA LEU A 89 0.85 -6.79 7.46
C LEU A 89 2.34 -6.46 7.40
N ALA A 90 3.11 -7.14 6.53
CA ALA A 90 4.53 -6.84 6.35
C ALA A 90 4.75 -5.39 5.86
N ARG A 91 3.94 -4.91 4.90
CA ARG A 91 3.96 -3.52 4.45
C ARG A 91 3.62 -2.55 5.58
N ARG A 92 2.54 -2.81 6.33
CA ARG A 92 2.08 -1.98 7.45
C ARG A 92 3.15 -1.86 8.52
N LEU A 93 3.76 -2.97 8.94
CA LEU A 93 4.87 -2.97 9.90
C LEU A 93 6.12 -2.26 9.36
N SER A 94 6.37 -2.31 8.05
CA SER A 94 7.47 -1.57 7.42
C SER A 94 7.25 -0.06 7.48
N ALA A 95 6.03 0.41 7.14
CA ALA A 95 5.66 1.82 7.26
C ALA A 95 5.74 2.30 8.72
N THR A 96 5.19 1.51 9.66
CA THR A 96 5.24 1.81 11.10
C THR A 96 6.68 1.97 11.60
N ARG A 97 7.58 1.05 11.25
CA ARG A 97 8.99 1.14 11.65
C ARG A 97 9.71 2.33 11.03
N SER A 98 9.39 2.66 9.77
CA SER A 98 9.95 3.85 9.11
C SER A 98 9.52 5.12 9.83
N PHE A 99 8.25 5.21 10.21
CA PHE A 99 7.72 6.33 10.97
C PHE A 99 8.33 6.44 12.37
N ILE A 100 8.41 5.33 13.12
CA ILE A 100 9.04 5.31 14.46
C ILE A 100 10.50 5.79 14.39
N ARG A 101 11.26 5.33 13.38
CA ARG A 101 12.64 5.78 13.17
C ARG A 101 12.70 7.28 12.89
N TRP A 102 11.86 7.77 12.01
CA TRP A 102 11.78 9.20 11.68
C TRP A 102 11.41 10.06 12.91
N MET A 103 10.51 9.56 13.76
CA MET A 103 10.16 10.22 15.03
C MET A 103 11.34 10.18 16.02
N SER A 104 12.03 9.05 16.14
CA SER A 104 13.23 8.88 16.98
C SER A 104 14.32 9.90 16.62
N ASP A 105 14.60 10.03 15.31
CA ASP A 105 15.60 10.97 14.81
C ASP A 105 15.24 12.44 15.13
N ARG A 106 13.97 12.79 15.15
CA ARG A 106 13.49 14.16 15.39
C ARG A 106 13.32 14.51 16.86
N HIS A 107 13.01 13.55 17.70
CA HIS A 107 12.72 13.77 19.11
C HIS A 107 13.82 13.24 20.03
N GLY A 108 14.89 12.62 19.48
CA GLY A 108 16.06 12.18 20.22
C GLY A 108 15.82 11.02 21.17
N PHE A 109 14.83 10.15 20.91
CA PHE A 109 14.60 8.96 21.73
C PHE A 109 15.16 7.68 21.08
N ASP A 110 15.48 6.67 21.91
CA ASP A 110 15.94 5.36 21.43
C ASP A 110 14.75 4.47 21.03
N ALA A 111 14.64 4.19 19.74
CA ALA A 111 13.59 3.32 19.17
C ALA A 111 14.04 1.84 19.05
N SER A 112 15.24 1.47 19.50
CA SER A 112 15.82 0.13 19.30
C SER A 112 14.91 -1.00 19.77
N ARG A 113 14.23 -0.84 20.90
CA ARG A 113 13.31 -1.81 21.49
C ARG A 113 12.10 -2.11 20.57
N ALA A 114 11.49 -1.09 20.01
CA ALA A 114 10.38 -1.22 19.06
C ALA A 114 10.87 -1.81 17.72
N LEU A 115 12.01 -1.36 17.22
CA LEU A 115 12.57 -1.75 15.93
C LEU A 115 13.15 -3.17 15.91
N ALA A 116 13.50 -3.76 17.08
CA ALA A 116 13.96 -5.13 17.19
C ALA A 116 12.93 -6.19 16.80
N SER A 117 11.65 -5.83 16.70
CA SER A 117 10.58 -6.74 16.28
C SER A 117 10.80 -7.19 14.83
N ARG A 118 10.74 -8.50 14.55
CA ARG A 118 10.79 -9.04 13.18
C ARG A 118 9.39 -9.05 12.57
N GLY A 119 9.31 -8.69 11.30
CA GLY A 119 8.06 -8.80 10.52
C GLY A 119 7.69 -10.27 10.25
N PRO A 120 6.43 -10.54 9.86
CA PRO A 120 6.02 -11.86 9.46
C PRO A 120 6.83 -12.33 8.24
N LYS A 121 7.25 -13.59 8.28
CA LYS A 121 7.75 -14.25 7.06
C LYS A 121 6.53 -14.51 6.16
N TYR A 122 6.59 -14.09 4.92
CA TYR A 122 5.60 -14.46 3.92
C TYR A 122 6.29 -15.01 2.68
N THR A 123 5.75 -16.08 2.16
CA THR A 123 6.22 -16.66 0.91
C THR A 123 5.67 -15.81 -0.23
N ARG A 124 6.56 -15.30 -1.06
CA ARG A 124 6.15 -14.61 -2.28
C ARG A 124 5.62 -15.67 -3.23
N SER A 125 4.32 -15.68 -3.50
CA SER A 125 3.79 -16.53 -4.57
C SER A 125 4.42 -16.09 -5.89
N LEU A 126 4.97 -17.05 -6.63
CA LEU A 126 5.44 -16.78 -7.97
C LEU A 126 4.23 -16.40 -8.84
N PRO A 127 4.37 -15.42 -9.73
CA PRO A 127 3.37 -15.17 -10.75
C PRO A 127 3.10 -16.47 -11.52
N ARG A 128 1.84 -16.76 -11.82
CA ARG A 128 1.49 -17.84 -12.74
C ARG A 128 1.41 -17.22 -14.14
N PRO A 129 2.41 -17.40 -14.99
CA PRO A 129 2.34 -16.93 -16.36
C PRO A 129 1.25 -17.71 -17.10
N LEU A 130 0.56 -17.04 -17.99
CA LEU A 130 -0.31 -17.71 -18.97
C LEU A 130 0.57 -18.34 -20.02
N ALA A 131 0.18 -19.52 -20.52
CA ALA A 131 0.76 -20.08 -21.74
C ALA A 131 0.39 -19.18 -22.94
N PRO A 132 1.20 -19.13 -24.01
CA PRO A 132 0.91 -18.28 -25.17
C PRO A 132 -0.49 -18.55 -25.76
N GLU A 133 -0.92 -19.80 -25.81
CA GLU A 133 -2.22 -20.22 -26.31
C GLU A 133 -3.35 -19.65 -25.42
N GLN A 134 -3.21 -19.71 -24.10
CA GLN A 134 -4.16 -19.16 -23.14
C GLN A 134 -4.24 -17.62 -23.24
N ALA A 135 -3.14 -16.96 -23.54
CA ALA A 135 -3.13 -15.52 -23.76
C ALA A 135 -3.89 -15.14 -25.04
N GLN A 136 -3.75 -15.92 -26.11
CA GLN A 136 -4.50 -15.74 -27.35
C GLN A 136 -6.00 -15.98 -27.15
N ASP A 137 -6.37 -17.08 -26.50
CA ASP A 137 -7.76 -17.39 -26.14
C ASP A 137 -8.40 -16.25 -25.35
N LEU A 138 -7.66 -15.62 -24.44
CA LEU A 138 -8.14 -14.49 -23.66
C LEU A 138 -8.41 -13.25 -24.53
N LEU A 139 -7.53 -12.97 -25.50
CA LEU A 139 -7.71 -11.88 -26.44
C LEU A 139 -8.94 -12.09 -27.32
N ASP A 140 -9.12 -13.31 -27.85
CA ASP A 140 -10.27 -13.65 -28.69
C ASP A 140 -11.59 -13.57 -27.90
N LEU A 141 -11.58 -14.08 -26.66
CA LEU A 141 -12.74 -14.00 -25.78
C LEU A 141 -13.11 -12.56 -25.45
N ALA A 142 -12.14 -11.69 -25.19
CA ALA A 142 -12.39 -10.26 -24.88
C ALA A 142 -13.14 -9.57 -26.02
N GLY A 143 -12.84 -9.91 -27.27
CA GLY A 143 -13.50 -9.37 -28.45
C GLY A 143 -14.98 -9.67 -28.58
N ILE A 144 -15.49 -10.68 -27.87
CA ILE A 144 -16.89 -11.14 -27.96
C ILE A 144 -17.64 -11.12 -26.62
N THR A 145 -16.97 -10.80 -25.52
CA THR A 145 -17.56 -10.92 -24.16
C THR A 145 -18.60 -9.84 -23.89
N HIS A 146 -18.43 -8.62 -24.42
CA HIS A 146 -19.34 -7.52 -24.14
C HIS A 146 -20.29 -7.26 -25.32
N PRO A 147 -21.60 -7.03 -25.07
CA PRO A 147 -22.57 -6.76 -26.14
C PRO A 147 -22.31 -5.44 -26.89
N GLU A 148 -21.73 -4.44 -26.20
CA GLU A 148 -21.30 -3.17 -26.79
C GLU A 148 -19.97 -3.34 -27.51
N ALA A 149 -19.96 -3.22 -28.83
CA ALA A 149 -18.78 -3.46 -29.66
C ALA A 149 -17.54 -2.60 -29.28
N TRP A 150 -17.77 -1.33 -28.89
CA TRP A 150 -16.67 -0.44 -28.50
C TRP A 150 -16.01 -0.87 -27.17
N ILE A 151 -16.78 -1.47 -26.25
CA ILE A 151 -16.24 -1.99 -24.97
C ILE A 151 -15.37 -3.23 -25.26
N ALA A 152 -15.88 -4.15 -26.08
CA ALA A 152 -15.11 -5.32 -26.51
C ALA A 152 -13.80 -4.92 -27.20
N ALA A 153 -13.87 -3.94 -28.12
CA ALA A 153 -12.70 -3.42 -28.81
C ALA A 153 -11.68 -2.76 -27.84
N ARG A 154 -12.16 -1.98 -26.89
CA ARG A 154 -11.31 -1.36 -25.85
C ARG A 154 -10.62 -2.42 -25.01
N ASP A 155 -11.35 -3.42 -24.54
CA ASP A 155 -10.82 -4.46 -23.65
C ASP A 155 -9.78 -5.32 -24.39
N THR A 156 -10.05 -5.67 -25.65
CA THR A 156 -9.08 -6.34 -26.53
C THR A 156 -7.81 -5.48 -26.72
N ALA A 157 -7.95 -4.18 -27.00
CA ALA A 157 -6.83 -3.28 -27.18
C ALA A 157 -5.97 -3.18 -25.90
N VAL A 158 -6.61 -3.06 -24.72
CA VAL A 158 -5.88 -3.04 -23.43
C VAL A 158 -5.12 -4.34 -23.23
N LEU A 159 -5.74 -5.49 -23.40
CA LEU A 159 -5.10 -6.80 -23.26
C LEU A 159 -3.94 -6.99 -24.26
N THR A 160 -4.11 -6.54 -25.51
CA THR A 160 -3.04 -6.57 -26.52
C THR A 160 -1.84 -5.74 -26.09
N LEU A 161 -2.04 -4.55 -25.52
CA LEU A 161 -0.96 -3.70 -25.00
C LEU A 161 -0.27 -4.34 -23.79
N LEU A 162 -1.03 -4.99 -22.90
CA LEU A 162 -0.46 -5.70 -21.75
C LEU A 162 0.39 -6.89 -22.19
N TYR A 163 -0.11 -7.70 -23.11
CA TYR A 163 0.57 -8.92 -23.55
C TYR A 163 1.68 -8.63 -24.57
N GLY A 164 1.39 -7.84 -25.60
CA GLY A 164 2.33 -7.58 -26.70
C GLY A 164 3.44 -6.60 -26.36
N CYS A 165 3.11 -5.56 -25.55
CA CYS A 165 4.07 -4.50 -25.16
C CYS A 165 4.57 -4.63 -23.72
N GLY A 166 4.03 -5.55 -22.93
CA GLY A 166 4.41 -5.72 -21.52
C GLY A 166 4.04 -4.53 -20.62
N LEU A 167 3.07 -3.71 -21.02
CA LEU A 167 2.64 -2.55 -20.24
C LEU A 167 1.96 -3.00 -18.94
N ARG A 168 2.10 -2.16 -17.88
CA ARG A 168 1.26 -2.30 -16.70
C ARG A 168 -0.14 -1.78 -17.01
N ILE A 169 -1.15 -2.31 -16.30
CA ILE A 169 -2.55 -1.86 -16.51
C ILE A 169 -2.72 -0.34 -16.41
N SER A 170 -2.04 0.31 -15.47
CA SER A 170 -2.09 1.77 -15.32
C SER A 170 -1.43 2.52 -16.46
N GLU A 171 -0.43 1.94 -17.12
CA GLU A 171 0.26 2.51 -18.27
C GLU A 171 -0.62 2.38 -19.53
N ALA A 172 -1.22 1.22 -19.73
CA ALA A 172 -2.15 1.02 -20.84
C ALA A 172 -3.41 1.93 -20.72
N LEU A 173 -3.97 2.06 -19.51
CA LEU A 173 -5.15 2.91 -19.26
C LEU A 173 -4.83 4.42 -19.23
N ALA A 174 -3.57 4.82 -19.17
CA ALA A 174 -3.15 6.22 -19.26
C ALA A 174 -3.07 6.73 -20.70
N LEU A 175 -3.10 5.84 -21.70
CA LEU A 175 -3.14 6.24 -23.11
C LEU A 175 -4.46 6.96 -23.41
N ASN A 176 -4.39 7.99 -24.21
CA ASN A 176 -5.52 8.83 -24.57
C ASN A 176 -5.49 9.23 -26.05
N GLY A 177 -6.49 9.98 -26.51
CA GLY A 177 -6.63 10.37 -27.91
C GLY A 177 -5.46 11.19 -28.48
N ALA A 178 -4.67 11.86 -27.62
CA ALA A 178 -3.49 12.62 -28.07
C ALA A 178 -2.30 11.71 -28.42
N ASP A 179 -2.32 10.46 -27.95
CA ASP A 179 -1.31 9.44 -28.27
C ASP A 179 -1.58 8.78 -29.63
N TRP A 180 -2.73 9.07 -30.26
CA TRP A 180 -3.10 8.53 -31.56
C TRP A 180 -2.62 9.45 -32.71
N PRO A 181 -2.14 8.91 -33.86
CA PRO A 181 -1.93 7.48 -34.14
C PRO A 181 -0.74 6.90 -33.38
N LEU A 182 -0.89 5.66 -32.89
CA LEU A 182 0.18 4.96 -32.18
C LEU A 182 1.39 4.82 -33.12
N ARG A 183 2.56 5.23 -32.64
CA ARG A 183 3.84 5.08 -33.35
C ARG A 183 4.41 3.69 -33.13
N GLU A 184 5.40 3.30 -33.95
CA GLU A 184 6.14 2.05 -33.76
C GLU A 184 6.76 1.91 -32.35
N ALA A 185 7.08 3.04 -31.71
CA ALA A 185 7.58 3.10 -30.35
C ALA A 185 6.71 4.04 -29.51
N LEU A 186 6.20 3.54 -28.38
CA LEU A 186 5.48 4.32 -27.37
C LEU A 186 6.42 4.68 -26.23
N THR A 187 6.52 5.98 -25.93
CA THR A 187 7.23 6.45 -24.74
C THR A 187 6.28 6.44 -23.55
N ILE A 188 6.44 5.47 -22.66
CA ILE A 188 5.63 5.36 -21.45
C ILE A 188 6.37 6.05 -20.30
N ARG A 189 5.70 6.99 -19.62
CA ARG A 189 6.20 7.52 -18.36
C ARG A 189 6.04 6.45 -17.29
N GLY A 190 7.14 5.81 -16.91
CA GLY A 190 7.21 4.90 -15.79
C GLY A 190 6.95 5.61 -14.45
N LYS A 191 6.96 4.81 -13.38
CA LYS A 191 6.86 5.29 -12.01
C LYS A 191 8.08 6.09 -11.63
#